data_f6decdc4b8e9666c9ba2d51410fcf726
#
_entry.id   f6decdc4b8e9666c9ba2d51410fcf726
#
_cell.length_a   1.000
_cell.length_b   1.000
_cell.length_c   1.000
_cell.angle_alpha   90.00
_cell.angle_beta   90.00
_cell.angle_gamma   90.00
#
_symmetry.space_group_name_H-M   'P 1'
#
loop_
_entity.id
_entity.type
_entity.pdbx_description
1 polymer ?
#
loop_
_entity_poly.entity_id
_entity_poly.type
_entity_poly.pdbx_seq_one_letter_code
_entity_poly.pdbx_strand_id
1 'polypeptide(L)'
;MAPRLARCAPSAMSAFALVIAALCIFSIKMSAQHLLVPMDDAQQNHLKAYGLTFAALKTGSKAEWFLNYRGGSFLLIDEPALRRKAALDGVTIEPIDDGAIAQVRREIAAGNMDAVTLEKAPKIAIYSPPKSPPWDDAVTLALKYAGIEYTQIWDDEVLKTDIAKFDWIHLFHEDFTGQLNKLYLGFRDAPWFIEERDRDLGTAQRNGYANIPALKKAVAERLHNFVQRGGFLFAMCNATESLELAMASQNVDISGPFSDGTPMDPDADSKMDWTQTFAFQNAHLEMSSGVNALSDIDGHQVNVPARRQPLGQFTLFNFSAKFDPVASMLVQNHRNVIPDYYGVTTSFARSVLKPGVTVLANEEGTPWAKYIHGDYGKGSWTYLGGHDPEDPQHNIGAPPTDLALHSNSPGYRLILNNVLFPAAKKKPLKT
;
A
#
# COMPACT_ATOMS: atom_id res chain seq x y z
N MET A 1 58.43 -77.80 40.04
CA MET A 1 57.77 -77.51 38.76
C MET A 1 56.49 -76.81 39.04
N ALA A 2 56.41 -75.50 38.92
CA ALA A 2 55.18 -74.69 39.09
C ALA A 2 54.88 -73.96 37.79
N PRO A 3 53.59 -73.99 37.30
CA PRO A 3 53.26 -73.29 36.11
C PRO A 3 52.93 -71.82 36.37
N ARG A 4 53.44 -70.97 35.52
CA ARG A 4 53.21 -69.50 35.49
C ARG A 4 51.78 -69.14 35.04
N LEU A 5 51.09 -68.35 35.82
CA LEU A 5 49.82 -67.68 35.46
C LEU A 5 50.11 -66.49 34.52
N ALA A 6 49.51 -66.54 33.32
CA ALA A 6 49.50 -65.41 32.38
C ALA A 6 48.44 -64.40 32.79
N ARG A 7 48.85 -63.12 32.96
CA ARG A 7 47.93 -61.97 33.14
C ARG A 7 47.44 -61.51 31.78
N CYS A 8 46.15 -61.56 31.53
CA CYS A 8 45.49 -60.90 30.42
C CYS A 8 45.38 -59.41 30.71
N ALA A 9 45.94 -58.58 29.82
CA ALA A 9 45.71 -57.13 29.83
C ALA A 9 44.35 -56.82 29.17
N PRO A 10 43.58 -55.81 29.66
CA PRO A 10 42.33 -55.41 29.04
C PRO A 10 42.60 -54.70 27.70
N SER A 11 41.84 -55.12 26.67
CA SER A 11 42.00 -54.62 25.31
C SER A 11 41.65 -53.13 25.20
N ALA A 12 42.49 -52.40 24.48
CA ALA A 12 42.38 -50.96 24.18
C ALA A 12 41.14 -50.58 23.34
N MET A 13 40.31 -51.55 22.96
CA MET A 13 39.10 -51.30 22.17
C MET A 13 37.90 -50.71 22.95
N SER A 14 37.81 -50.90 24.29
CA SER A 14 36.69 -50.43 25.08
C SER A 14 36.76 -48.94 25.41
N ALA A 15 37.96 -48.33 25.42
CA ALA A 15 38.13 -46.90 25.69
C ALA A 15 37.84 -46.03 24.47
N PHE A 16 38.02 -46.51 23.26
CA PHE A 16 37.78 -45.76 22.01
C PHE A 16 36.27 -45.68 21.68
N ALA A 17 35.46 -46.69 22.04
CA ALA A 17 34.03 -46.67 21.83
C ALA A 17 33.29 -45.69 22.76
N LEU A 18 33.77 -45.46 23.96
CA LEU A 18 33.20 -44.48 24.91
C LEU A 18 33.49 -42.99 24.52
N VAL A 19 34.63 -42.73 23.92
CA VAL A 19 34.99 -41.37 23.45
C VAL A 19 34.18 -40.98 22.20
N ILE A 20 33.89 -41.91 21.30
CA ILE A 20 33.05 -41.66 20.11
C ILE A 20 31.57 -41.45 20.52
N ALA A 21 31.06 -42.21 21.50
CA ALA A 21 29.71 -41.99 22.03
C ALA A 21 29.56 -40.66 22.78
N ALA A 22 30.59 -40.13 23.45
CA ALA A 22 30.58 -38.86 24.11
C ALA A 22 30.67 -37.65 23.14
N LEU A 23 31.31 -37.83 21.96
CA LEU A 23 31.38 -36.81 20.90
C LEU A 23 30.11 -36.69 20.04
N CYS A 24 29.25 -37.73 20.00
CA CYS A 24 27.97 -37.68 19.28
C CYS A 24 26.85 -36.97 20.09
N ILE A 25 27.02 -36.74 21.39
CA ILE A 25 25.97 -36.14 22.23
C ILE A 25 26.01 -34.59 22.22
N PHE A 26 27.06 -33.95 21.65
CA PHE A 26 27.22 -32.48 21.67
C PHE A 26 27.04 -31.82 20.31
N SER A 27 26.12 -32.31 19.51
CA SER A 27 25.72 -31.63 18.26
C SER A 27 24.22 -31.54 18.14
N ILE A 28 23.51 -31.16 19.19
CA ILE A 28 22.24 -30.47 19.00
C ILE A 28 22.61 -29.04 18.62
N LYS A 29 22.96 -28.85 17.35
CA LYS A 29 22.79 -27.52 16.76
C LYS A 29 21.32 -27.22 16.87
N MET A 30 20.91 -26.47 17.87
CA MET A 30 19.66 -25.73 17.82
C MET A 30 19.79 -24.78 16.63
N SER A 31 19.39 -25.29 15.46
CA SER A 31 19.26 -24.49 14.27
C SER A 31 18.14 -23.50 14.55
N ALA A 32 18.43 -22.23 14.49
CA ALA A 32 17.36 -21.24 14.46
C ALA A 32 16.44 -21.62 13.30
N GLN A 33 15.16 -21.83 13.61
CA GLN A 33 14.19 -22.27 12.61
C GLN A 33 13.50 -21.06 11.95
N HIS A 34 13.70 -19.87 12.54
CA HIS A 34 13.01 -18.65 12.12
C HIS A 34 13.94 -17.45 12.11
N LEU A 35 13.54 -16.46 11.32
CA LEU A 35 14.16 -15.15 11.22
C LEU A 35 13.16 -14.11 11.73
N LEU A 36 13.50 -13.42 12.81
CA LEU A 36 12.80 -12.20 13.22
C LEU A 36 13.37 -11.03 12.41
N VAL A 37 12.52 -10.30 11.74
CA VAL A 37 12.84 -9.05 11.02
C VAL A 37 12.33 -7.90 11.87
N PRO A 38 13.17 -7.26 12.69
CA PRO A 38 12.74 -6.16 13.54
C PRO A 38 12.31 -4.96 12.68
N MET A 39 11.37 -4.17 13.19
CA MET A 39 10.89 -2.97 12.53
C MET A 39 10.97 -1.75 13.45
N ASP A 40 11.74 -1.87 14.54
CA ASP A 40 12.15 -0.79 15.43
C ASP A 40 13.44 -0.12 14.92
N ASP A 41 14.07 0.72 15.75
CA ASP A 41 15.29 1.46 15.37
C ASP A 41 16.52 0.56 15.12
N ALA A 42 16.43 -0.75 15.39
CA ALA A 42 17.47 -1.71 15.00
C ALA A 42 17.42 -2.05 13.49
N GLN A 43 16.34 -1.74 12.79
CA GLN A 43 16.24 -1.99 11.35
C GLN A 43 16.99 -0.95 10.55
N GLN A 44 17.91 -1.40 9.70
CA GLN A 44 18.67 -0.53 8.81
C GLN A 44 17.86 -0.09 7.59
N ASN A 45 16.96 -0.94 7.09
CA ASN A 45 16.15 -0.65 5.91
C ASN A 45 14.73 -1.19 6.09
N HIS A 46 13.85 -0.34 6.63
CA HIS A 46 12.44 -0.70 6.84
C HIS A 46 11.72 -1.02 5.54
N LEU A 47 11.95 -0.25 4.48
CA LEU A 47 11.21 -0.45 3.23
C LEU A 47 11.55 -1.77 2.56
N LYS A 48 12.83 -2.17 2.53
CA LYS A 48 13.24 -3.47 1.99
C LYS A 48 12.88 -4.66 2.87
N ALA A 49 12.59 -4.44 4.16
CA ALA A 49 12.07 -5.49 5.04
C ALA A 49 10.69 -6.02 4.57
N TYR A 50 9.84 -5.15 4.01
CA TYR A 50 8.59 -5.57 3.35
C TYR A 50 8.87 -6.42 2.11
N GLY A 51 9.88 -6.05 1.31
CA GLY A 51 10.30 -6.84 0.14
C GLY A 51 10.86 -8.21 0.51
N LEU A 52 11.58 -8.31 1.63
CA LEU A 52 12.05 -9.60 2.15
C LEU A 52 10.87 -10.49 2.56
N THR A 53 9.89 -9.91 3.26
CA THR A 53 8.67 -10.62 3.67
C THR A 53 7.84 -11.05 2.46
N PHE A 54 7.67 -10.17 1.48
CA PHE A 54 6.99 -10.51 0.22
C PHE A 54 7.69 -11.65 -0.52
N ALA A 55 9.02 -11.66 -0.56
CA ALA A 55 9.80 -12.73 -1.19
C ALA A 55 9.57 -14.08 -0.50
N ALA A 56 9.49 -14.12 0.84
CA ALA A 56 9.12 -15.33 1.57
C ALA A 56 7.73 -15.84 1.19
N LEU A 57 6.74 -14.95 1.14
CA LEU A 57 5.37 -15.30 0.73
C LEU A 57 5.30 -15.81 -0.71
N LYS A 58 6.13 -15.28 -1.61
CA LYS A 58 6.18 -15.68 -3.02
C LYS A 58 6.68 -17.11 -3.21
N THR A 59 7.55 -17.61 -2.33
CA THR A 59 7.98 -19.02 -2.35
C THR A 59 6.93 -19.98 -1.79
N GLY A 60 5.79 -19.49 -1.32
CA GLY A 60 4.73 -20.26 -0.68
C GLY A 60 4.93 -20.44 0.83
N SER A 61 5.99 -19.86 1.40
CA SER A 61 6.20 -19.84 2.84
C SER A 61 5.20 -18.89 3.50
N LYS A 62 4.64 -19.28 4.65
CA LYS A 62 3.84 -18.36 5.46
C LYS A 62 4.76 -17.49 6.30
N ALA A 63 4.30 -16.28 6.58
CA ALA A 63 4.95 -15.36 7.48
C ALA A 63 3.98 -14.91 8.58
N GLU A 64 4.50 -14.36 9.67
CA GLU A 64 3.67 -13.70 10.67
C GLU A 64 4.09 -12.23 10.77
N TRP A 65 3.10 -11.35 10.94
CA TRP A 65 3.30 -9.95 11.20
C TRP A 65 2.94 -9.67 12.66
N PHE A 66 3.92 -9.33 13.47
CA PHE A 66 3.75 -9.04 14.88
C PHE A 66 3.45 -7.54 15.06
N LEU A 67 2.17 -7.21 15.04
CA LEU A 67 1.69 -5.84 15.15
C LEU A 67 2.11 -5.24 16.49
N ASN A 68 2.74 -4.07 16.45
CA ASN A 68 3.31 -3.34 17.59
C ASN A 68 4.47 -4.02 18.33
N TYR A 69 4.78 -5.28 18.07
CA TYR A 69 5.99 -5.88 18.63
C TYR A 69 7.20 -5.39 17.82
N ARG A 70 8.14 -4.74 18.51
CA ARG A 70 9.35 -4.17 17.89
C ARG A 70 9.05 -3.37 16.60
N GLY A 71 8.05 -2.47 16.69
CA GLY A 71 7.67 -1.60 15.58
C GLY A 71 6.86 -2.27 14.46
N GLY A 72 6.31 -3.45 14.68
CA GLY A 72 5.57 -4.22 13.67
C GLY A 72 6.45 -5.20 12.91
N SER A 73 7.22 -6.02 13.63
CA SER A 73 8.20 -6.97 13.10
C SER A 73 7.57 -8.14 12.35
N PHE A 74 8.37 -8.78 11.49
CA PHE A 74 7.95 -9.99 10.78
C PHE A 74 8.71 -11.21 11.30
N LEU A 75 8.02 -12.37 11.32
CA LEU A 75 8.61 -13.67 11.57
C LEU A 75 8.54 -14.51 10.30
N LEU A 76 9.70 -14.90 9.80
CA LEU A 76 9.87 -15.70 8.57
C LEU A 76 10.48 -17.05 8.91
N ILE A 77 10.26 -18.05 8.05
CA ILE A 77 11.01 -19.30 8.12
C ILE A 77 12.47 -19.04 7.73
N ASP A 78 13.41 -19.66 8.44
CA ASP A 78 14.84 -19.47 8.15
C ASP A 78 15.25 -20.24 6.91
N GLU A 79 15.37 -19.52 5.81
CA GLU A 79 15.83 -20.05 4.53
C GLU A 79 17.14 -19.37 4.07
N PRO A 80 18.12 -20.12 3.54
CA PRO A 80 19.37 -19.54 3.05
C PRO A 80 19.18 -18.45 1.98
N ALA A 81 18.13 -18.56 1.17
CA ALA A 81 17.79 -17.55 0.16
C ALA A 81 17.37 -16.22 0.80
N LEU A 82 16.57 -16.25 1.87
CA LEU A 82 16.13 -15.07 2.60
C LEU A 82 17.28 -14.41 3.35
N ARG A 83 18.18 -15.19 3.95
CA ARG A 83 19.40 -14.66 4.57
C ARG A 83 20.29 -13.92 3.56
N ARG A 84 20.49 -14.51 2.38
CA ARG A 84 21.25 -13.84 1.30
C ARG A 84 20.56 -12.55 0.82
N LYS A 85 19.24 -12.60 0.61
CA LYS A 85 18.48 -11.42 0.22
C LYS A 85 18.58 -10.33 1.27
N ALA A 86 18.39 -10.66 2.54
CA ALA A 86 18.52 -9.70 3.64
C ALA A 86 19.90 -9.01 3.66
N ALA A 87 20.97 -9.79 3.50
CA ALA A 87 22.33 -9.25 3.46
C ALA A 87 22.57 -8.32 2.26
N LEU A 88 22.06 -8.68 1.07
CA LEU A 88 22.19 -7.85 -0.15
C LEU A 88 21.36 -6.56 -0.06
N ASP A 89 20.22 -6.61 0.59
CA ASP A 89 19.29 -5.49 0.71
C ASP A 89 19.55 -4.59 1.93
N GLY A 90 20.52 -4.96 2.78
CA GLY A 90 20.80 -4.23 4.03
C GLY A 90 19.66 -4.34 5.05
N VAL A 91 18.93 -5.46 5.07
CA VAL A 91 17.83 -5.71 6.01
C VAL A 91 18.38 -6.43 7.24
N THR A 92 18.14 -5.87 8.41
CA THR A 92 18.48 -6.51 9.69
C THR A 92 17.58 -7.72 9.93
N ILE A 93 18.16 -8.87 10.23
CA ILE A 93 17.46 -10.10 10.62
C ILE A 93 18.11 -10.70 11.87
N GLU A 94 17.30 -11.29 12.71
CA GLU A 94 17.72 -11.97 13.95
C GLU A 94 17.27 -13.44 13.88
N PRO A 95 18.21 -14.40 13.78
CA PRO A 95 17.86 -15.81 13.90
C PRO A 95 17.35 -16.13 15.30
N ILE A 96 16.17 -16.74 15.40
CA ILE A 96 15.57 -17.09 16.68
C ILE A 96 15.08 -18.53 16.69
N ASP A 97 15.09 -19.14 17.87
CA ASP A 97 14.61 -20.50 18.10
C ASP A 97 13.18 -20.52 18.68
N ASP A 98 12.60 -21.69 18.81
CA ASP A 98 11.24 -21.87 19.33
C ASP A 98 11.08 -21.35 20.77
N GLY A 99 12.13 -21.38 21.59
CA GLY A 99 12.10 -20.86 22.94
C GLY A 99 11.97 -19.35 22.96
N ALA A 100 12.73 -18.66 22.11
CA ALA A 100 12.65 -17.21 21.91
C ALA A 100 11.28 -16.81 21.32
N ILE A 101 10.75 -17.57 20.35
CA ILE A 101 9.41 -17.34 19.78
C ILE A 101 8.34 -17.48 20.88
N ALA A 102 8.42 -18.48 21.73
CA ALA A 102 7.48 -18.65 22.82
C ALA A 102 7.51 -17.44 23.81
N GLN A 103 8.69 -16.85 24.04
CA GLN A 103 8.82 -15.62 24.81
C GLN A 103 8.14 -14.43 24.11
N VAL A 104 8.45 -14.21 22.82
CA VAL A 104 7.81 -13.16 22.00
C VAL A 104 6.29 -13.28 22.04
N ARG A 105 5.75 -14.48 21.91
CA ARG A 105 4.28 -14.70 21.97
C ARG A 105 3.68 -14.37 23.35
N ARG A 106 4.40 -14.58 24.44
CA ARG A 106 3.95 -14.14 25.78
C ARG A 106 3.91 -12.63 25.88
N GLU A 107 4.91 -11.93 25.34
CA GLU A 107 4.95 -10.45 25.34
C GLU A 107 3.81 -9.88 24.47
N ILE A 108 3.58 -10.45 23.29
CA ILE A 108 2.46 -10.08 22.40
C ILE A 108 1.11 -10.26 23.13
N ALA A 109 0.94 -11.40 23.82
CA ALA A 109 -0.31 -11.68 24.55
C ALA A 109 -0.55 -10.69 25.71
N ALA A 110 0.50 -10.22 26.36
CA ALA A 110 0.43 -9.33 27.52
C ALA A 110 0.19 -7.84 27.13
N GLY A 111 0.61 -7.39 25.94
CA GLY A 111 0.56 -5.99 25.50
C GLY A 111 -0.56 -5.68 24.49
N ASN A 112 -0.59 -4.43 24.03
CA ASN A 112 -1.38 -4.02 22.85
C ASN A 112 -0.67 -4.44 21.55
N MET A 113 -0.52 -5.72 21.34
CA MET A 113 0.18 -6.35 20.24
C MET A 113 -0.64 -7.54 19.74
N ASP A 114 -0.44 -7.94 18.48
CA ASP A 114 -1.05 -9.15 17.94
C ASP A 114 -0.17 -9.80 16.87
N ALA A 115 -0.43 -11.06 16.58
CA ALA A 115 0.23 -11.81 15.52
C ALA A 115 -0.78 -12.09 14.39
N VAL A 116 -0.50 -11.55 13.21
CA VAL A 116 -1.32 -11.74 12.01
C VAL A 116 -0.58 -12.65 11.05
N THR A 117 -1.22 -13.73 10.63
CA THR A 117 -0.64 -14.61 9.61
C THR A 117 -0.76 -13.96 8.24
N LEU A 118 0.36 -13.90 7.51
CA LEU A 118 0.41 -13.57 6.10
C LEU A 118 0.40 -14.89 5.30
N GLU A 119 -0.62 -15.10 4.47
CA GLU A 119 -0.87 -16.41 3.87
C GLU A 119 -0.22 -16.58 2.49
N LYS A 120 -0.17 -15.51 1.69
CA LYS A 120 0.38 -15.52 0.32
C LYS A 120 0.86 -14.14 -0.09
N ALA A 121 1.75 -14.07 -1.05
CA ALA A 121 2.08 -12.82 -1.73
C ALA A 121 0.86 -12.32 -2.52
N PRO A 122 0.40 -11.06 -2.32
CA PRO A 122 -0.68 -10.51 -3.12
C PRO A 122 -0.25 -10.33 -4.59
N LYS A 123 -1.17 -10.57 -5.52
CA LYS A 123 -1.01 -10.22 -6.92
C LYS A 123 -1.36 -8.75 -7.12
N ILE A 124 -0.36 -7.95 -7.43
CA ILE A 124 -0.43 -6.49 -7.48
C ILE A 124 -0.59 -6.03 -8.92
N ALA A 125 -1.52 -5.09 -9.15
CA ALA A 125 -1.58 -4.30 -10.37
C ALA A 125 -1.42 -2.82 -10.05
N ILE A 126 -0.72 -2.10 -10.93
CA ILE A 126 -0.60 -0.65 -10.92
C ILE A 126 -1.31 -0.13 -12.17
N TYR A 127 -2.32 0.72 -11.96
CA TYR A 127 -2.98 1.42 -13.05
C TYR A 127 -2.16 2.66 -13.39
N SER A 128 -1.47 2.61 -14.51
CA SER A 128 -0.67 3.73 -15.00
C SER A 128 -0.53 3.70 -16.51
N PRO A 129 -0.38 4.87 -17.18
CA PRO A 129 -0.25 4.94 -18.63
C PRO A 129 0.92 4.12 -19.15
N PRO A 130 0.80 3.51 -20.35
CA PRO A 130 1.94 2.90 -21.02
C PRO A 130 3.06 3.92 -21.21
N LYS A 131 4.29 3.55 -20.89
CA LYS A 131 5.49 4.38 -20.95
C LYS A 131 5.59 5.49 -19.88
N SER A 132 4.70 5.54 -18.90
CA SER A 132 4.92 6.40 -17.74
C SER A 132 6.22 6.02 -17.05
N PRO A 133 7.04 7.00 -16.71
CA PRO A 133 8.22 6.77 -15.89
C PRO A 133 7.79 6.20 -14.53
N PRO A 134 8.46 5.15 -14.00
CA PRO A 134 8.11 4.56 -12.72
C PRO A 134 8.32 5.51 -11.52
N TRP A 135 9.02 6.59 -11.72
CA TRP A 135 9.32 7.57 -10.67
C TRP A 135 8.26 8.67 -10.47
N ASP A 136 7.22 8.68 -11.29
CA ASP A 136 6.13 9.64 -11.13
C ASP A 136 5.04 9.14 -10.16
N ASP A 137 5.21 7.97 -9.58
CA ASP A 137 4.28 7.29 -8.68
C ASP A 137 5.02 6.77 -7.45
N ALA A 138 4.73 7.34 -6.27
CA ALA A 138 5.35 6.96 -5.02
C ALA A 138 5.19 5.47 -4.68
N VAL A 139 4.06 4.86 -5.04
CA VAL A 139 3.82 3.43 -4.80
C VAL A 139 4.69 2.58 -5.71
N THR A 140 4.79 2.95 -6.98
CA THR A 140 5.69 2.28 -7.93
C THR A 140 7.15 2.38 -7.50
N LEU A 141 7.58 3.55 -7.00
CA LEU A 141 8.91 3.74 -6.40
C LEU A 141 9.12 2.81 -5.20
N ALA A 142 8.15 2.75 -4.27
CA ALA A 142 8.21 1.89 -3.10
C ALA A 142 8.34 0.41 -3.46
N LEU A 143 7.49 -0.07 -4.38
CA LEU A 143 7.50 -1.45 -4.84
C LEU A 143 8.83 -1.82 -5.52
N LYS A 144 9.32 -0.94 -6.41
CA LYS A 144 10.59 -1.13 -7.10
C LYS A 144 11.76 -1.15 -6.12
N TYR A 145 11.82 -0.21 -5.19
CA TYR A 145 12.87 -0.15 -4.17
C TYR A 145 12.86 -1.39 -3.25
N ALA A 146 11.68 -1.82 -2.81
CA ALA A 146 11.51 -3.00 -1.99
C ALA A 146 11.71 -4.34 -2.76
N GLY A 147 11.77 -4.30 -4.09
CA GLY A 147 11.86 -5.49 -4.93
C GLY A 147 10.57 -6.31 -4.94
N ILE A 148 9.43 -5.65 -4.90
CA ILE A 148 8.09 -6.24 -4.95
C ILE A 148 7.57 -6.16 -6.38
N GLU A 149 7.16 -7.30 -6.94
CA GLU A 149 6.68 -7.39 -8.31
C GLU A 149 5.24 -6.89 -8.45
N TYR A 150 4.96 -6.24 -9.58
CA TYR A 150 3.63 -5.79 -9.94
C TYR A 150 3.39 -5.93 -11.46
N THR A 151 2.14 -5.85 -11.87
CA THR A 151 1.72 -5.79 -13.27
C THR A 151 1.19 -4.40 -13.57
N GLN A 152 1.75 -3.73 -14.59
CA GLN A 152 1.17 -2.49 -15.09
C GLN A 152 -0.09 -2.80 -15.90
N ILE A 153 -1.17 -2.08 -15.65
CA ILE A 153 -2.43 -2.13 -16.39
C ILE A 153 -2.87 -0.72 -16.76
N TRP A 154 -3.62 -0.60 -17.83
CA TRP A 154 -4.22 0.65 -18.27
C TRP A 154 -5.66 0.41 -18.72
N ASP A 155 -6.30 1.39 -19.34
CA ASP A 155 -7.69 1.34 -19.77
C ASP A 155 -8.03 0.06 -20.55
N ASP A 156 -7.20 -0.30 -21.52
CA ASP A 156 -7.43 -1.50 -22.35
C ASP A 156 -7.43 -2.79 -21.49
N GLU A 157 -6.49 -2.94 -20.57
CA GLU A 157 -6.42 -4.12 -19.70
C GLU A 157 -7.60 -4.16 -18.72
N VAL A 158 -7.96 -3.00 -18.14
CA VAL A 158 -9.12 -2.91 -17.22
C VAL A 158 -10.42 -3.30 -17.92
N LEU A 159 -10.61 -2.83 -19.16
CA LEU A 159 -11.84 -3.07 -19.91
C LEU A 159 -11.92 -4.48 -20.50
N LYS A 160 -10.81 -5.03 -21.00
CA LYS A 160 -10.77 -6.24 -21.84
C LYS A 160 -10.33 -7.49 -21.11
N THR A 161 -9.66 -7.36 -19.95
CA THR A 161 -9.14 -8.51 -19.24
C THR A 161 -9.88 -8.77 -17.94
N ASP A 162 -9.67 -9.97 -17.37
CA ASP A 162 -10.16 -10.27 -16.04
C ASP A 162 -9.22 -9.67 -14.99
N ILE A 163 -9.60 -8.50 -14.43
CA ILE A 163 -8.86 -7.84 -13.35
C ILE A 163 -9.11 -8.48 -11.98
N ALA A 164 -10.10 -9.37 -11.83
CA ALA A 164 -10.34 -10.11 -10.59
C ALA A 164 -9.22 -11.11 -10.25
N LYS A 165 -8.29 -11.35 -11.20
CA LYS A 165 -7.08 -12.14 -10.94
C LYS A 165 -6.10 -11.45 -9.98
N PHE A 166 -6.21 -10.13 -9.80
CA PHE A 166 -5.40 -9.37 -8.86
C PHE A 166 -6.03 -9.35 -7.47
N ASP A 167 -5.19 -9.35 -6.45
CA ASP A 167 -5.63 -9.18 -5.06
C ASP A 167 -5.66 -7.68 -4.69
N TRP A 168 -4.87 -6.85 -5.38
CA TRP A 168 -4.61 -5.46 -5.08
C TRP A 168 -4.43 -4.62 -6.36
N ILE A 169 -5.14 -3.51 -6.46
CA ILE A 169 -4.98 -2.53 -7.55
C ILE A 169 -4.67 -1.17 -6.94
N HIS A 170 -3.65 -0.49 -7.50
CA HIS A 170 -3.29 0.87 -7.14
C HIS A 170 -3.68 1.86 -8.23
N LEU A 171 -4.20 3.01 -7.78
CA LEU A 171 -4.50 4.20 -8.59
C LEU A 171 -3.76 5.39 -7.97
N PHE A 172 -3.21 6.27 -8.80
CA PHE A 172 -2.40 7.37 -8.30
C PHE A 172 -2.98 8.74 -8.64
N HIS A 173 -2.50 9.40 -9.66
CA HIS A 173 -2.92 10.76 -9.98
C HIS A 173 -3.83 10.85 -11.21
N GLU A 174 -4.27 9.73 -11.75
CA GLU A 174 -5.10 9.68 -12.92
C GLU A 174 -6.45 10.36 -12.71
N ASP A 175 -6.94 10.99 -13.78
CA ASP A 175 -8.25 11.63 -13.80
C ASP A 175 -9.31 10.70 -14.41
N PHE A 176 -10.09 10.06 -13.55
CA PHE A 176 -11.20 9.19 -13.95
C PHE A 176 -12.43 9.95 -14.45
N THR A 177 -12.46 11.27 -14.35
CA THR A 177 -13.50 12.08 -14.99
C THR A 177 -13.23 12.28 -16.49
N GLY A 178 -12.00 12.05 -16.91
CA GLY A 178 -11.56 12.20 -18.31
C GLY A 178 -11.44 13.64 -18.77
N GLN A 179 -11.39 14.58 -17.83
CA GLN A 179 -11.32 15.99 -18.17
C GLN A 179 -9.88 16.53 -18.27
N LEU A 180 -8.89 15.76 -17.76
CA LEU A 180 -7.49 16.21 -17.64
C LEU A 180 -7.38 17.56 -16.90
N ASN A 181 -8.34 17.85 -16.08
CA ASN A 181 -8.83 19.17 -15.75
C ASN A 181 -7.90 20.01 -14.88
N LYS A 182 -7.34 19.41 -13.83
CA LYS A 182 -6.46 20.13 -12.90
C LYS A 182 -5.16 20.56 -13.57
N LEU A 183 -4.85 19.97 -14.72
CA LEU A 183 -3.65 20.27 -15.52
C LEU A 183 -3.97 21.05 -16.80
N TYR A 184 -5.24 21.04 -17.29
CA TYR A 184 -5.61 21.62 -18.58
C TYR A 184 -5.24 23.09 -18.72
N LEU A 185 -5.61 23.93 -17.76
CA LEU A 185 -5.37 25.38 -17.84
C LEU A 185 -3.88 25.75 -17.88
N GLY A 186 -3.05 24.98 -17.16
CA GLY A 186 -1.61 25.23 -17.08
C GLY A 186 -0.78 24.59 -18.18
N PHE A 187 -1.27 23.49 -18.77
CA PHE A 187 -0.43 22.62 -19.59
C PHE A 187 -1.05 22.20 -20.94
N ARG A 188 -2.22 22.73 -21.32
CA ARG A 188 -2.94 22.34 -22.55
C ARG A 188 -2.11 22.39 -23.83
N ASP A 189 -1.09 23.25 -23.87
CA ASP A 189 -0.20 23.44 -25.00
C ASP A 189 1.15 22.68 -24.84
N ALA A 190 1.34 22.00 -23.70
CA ALA A 190 2.55 21.24 -23.45
C ALA A 190 2.57 19.93 -24.28
N PRO A 191 3.71 19.58 -24.92
CA PRO A 191 3.78 18.40 -25.77
C PRO A 191 3.36 17.09 -25.07
N TRP A 192 3.77 16.91 -23.82
CA TRP A 192 3.41 15.72 -23.03
C TRP A 192 1.89 15.63 -22.76
N PHE A 193 1.24 16.79 -22.52
CA PHE A 193 -0.21 16.84 -22.28
C PHE A 193 -0.99 16.49 -23.56
N ILE A 194 -0.56 17.03 -24.71
CA ILE A 194 -1.15 16.73 -26.00
C ILE A 194 -1.01 15.24 -26.32
N GLU A 195 0.18 14.66 -26.11
CA GLU A 195 0.43 13.22 -26.30
C GLU A 195 -0.48 12.36 -25.42
N GLU A 196 -0.66 12.75 -24.16
CA GLU A 196 -1.53 12.05 -23.21
C GLU A 196 -3.00 12.10 -23.65
N ARG A 197 -3.50 13.27 -23.98
CA ARG A 197 -4.86 13.46 -24.48
C ARG A 197 -5.10 12.64 -25.77
N ASP A 198 -4.18 12.68 -26.72
CA ASP A 198 -4.32 11.99 -28.01
C ASP A 198 -4.26 10.47 -27.83
N ARG A 199 -3.44 9.98 -26.90
CA ARG A 199 -3.39 8.57 -26.48
C ARG A 199 -4.75 8.12 -25.91
N ASP A 200 -5.31 8.88 -24.98
CA ASP A 200 -6.56 8.53 -24.31
C ASP A 200 -7.75 8.64 -25.26
N LEU A 201 -7.79 9.63 -26.15
CA LEU A 201 -8.79 9.73 -27.20
C LEU A 201 -8.70 8.52 -28.17
N GLY A 202 -7.48 8.16 -28.59
CA GLY A 202 -7.26 6.96 -29.40
C GLY A 202 -7.71 5.68 -28.69
N THR A 203 -7.54 5.61 -27.38
CA THR A 203 -8.02 4.47 -26.56
C THR A 203 -9.54 4.46 -26.49
N ALA A 204 -10.20 5.60 -26.30
CA ALA A 204 -11.65 5.71 -26.32
C ALA A 204 -12.23 5.20 -27.66
N GLN A 205 -11.70 5.70 -28.78
CA GLN A 205 -12.14 5.30 -30.12
C GLN A 205 -11.97 3.80 -30.39
N ARG A 206 -10.81 3.22 -30.03
CA ARG A 206 -10.56 1.77 -30.20
C ARG A 206 -11.49 0.89 -29.38
N ASN A 207 -12.00 1.42 -28.26
CA ASN A 207 -12.93 0.70 -27.37
C ASN A 207 -14.40 1.06 -27.63
N GLY A 208 -14.70 1.87 -28.66
CA GLY A 208 -16.06 2.22 -29.04
C GLY A 208 -16.73 3.31 -28.17
N TYR A 209 -15.93 4.05 -27.40
CA TYR A 209 -16.41 5.19 -26.63
C TYR A 209 -16.34 6.49 -27.45
N ALA A 210 -17.31 7.38 -27.26
CA ALA A 210 -17.42 8.62 -28.02
C ALA A 210 -16.29 9.62 -27.66
N ASN A 211 -15.85 9.62 -26.42
CA ASN A 211 -14.89 10.59 -25.87
C ASN A 211 -14.13 9.99 -24.69
N ILE A 212 -13.17 10.74 -24.13
CA ILE A 212 -12.37 10.32 -22.98
C ILE A 212 -13.22 10.19 -21.70
N PRO A 213 -14.13 11.13 -21.36
CA PRO A 213 -15.01 10.96 -20.21
C PRO A 213 -15.83 9.68 -20.22
N ALA A 214 -16.40 9.30 -21.36
CA ALA A 214 -17.14 8.05 -21.49
C ALA A 214 -16.26 6.81 -21.29
N LEU A 215 -15.02 6.82 -21.80
CA LEU A 215 -14.03 5.77 -21.55
C LEU A 215 -13.72 5.66 -20.06
N LYS A 216 -13.38 6.77 -19.42
CA LYS A 216 -12.94 6.78 -18.00
C LYS A 216 -14.06 6.39 -17.04
N LYS A 217 -15.32 6.76 -17.32
CA LYS A 217 -16.49 6.28 -16.55
C LYS A 217 -16.64 4.76 -16.64
N ALA A 218 -16.44 4.17 -17.82
CA ALA A 218 -16.49 2.71 -17.97
C ALA A 218 -15.33 2.02 -17.21
N VAL A 219 -14.13 2.61 -17.22
CA VAL A 219 -13.00 2.14 -16.41
C VAL A 219 -13.33 2.23 -14.92
N ALA A 220 -13.86 3.35 -14.45
CA ALA A 220 -14.27 3.54 -13.05
C ALA A 220 -15.32 2.49 -12.62
N GLU A 221 -16.30 2.19 -13.47
CA GLU A 221 -17.28 1.12 -13.21
C GLU A 221 -16.62 -0.26 -13.06
N ARG A 222 -15.63 -0.57 -13.89
CA ARG A 222 -14.89 -1.83 -13.79
C ARG A 222 -14.09 -1.93 -12.48
N LEU A 223 -13.46 -0.84 -12.04
CA LEU A 223 -12.74 -0.76 -10.77
C LEU A 223 -13.69 -0.85 -9.57
N HIS A 224 -14.83 -0.18 -9.64
CA HIS A 224 -15.91 -0.30 -8.66
C HIS A 224 -16.35 -1.77 -8.49
N ASN A 225 -16.62 -2.45 -9.61
CA ASN A 225 -17.01 -3.86 -9.62
C ASN A 225 -15.88 -4.79 -9.10
N PHE A 226 -14.60 -4.43 -9.30
CA PHE A 226 -13.46 -5.16 -8.73
C PHE A 226 -13.52 -5.16 -7.20
N VAL A 227 -13.71 -4.00 -6.58
CA VAL A 227 -13.85 -3.89 -5.12
C VAL A 227 -15.10 -4.65 -4.65
N GLN A 228 -16.24 -4.43 -5.29
CA GLN A 228 -17.50 -5.09 -4.91
C GLN A 228 -17.37 -6.62 -4.86
N ARG A 229 -16.54 -7.22 -5.70
CA ARG A 229 -16.33 -8.67 -5.80
C ARG A 229 -15.26 -9.22 -4.85
N GLY A 230 -14.54 -8.39 -4.13
CA GLY A 230 -13.56 -8.83 -3.13
C GLY A 230 -12.13 -8.34 -3.35
N GLY A 231 -11.90 -7.48 -4.35
CA GLY A 231 -10.59 -6.84 -4.56
C GLY A 231 -10.28 -5.78 -3.51
N PHE A 232 -9.00 -5.50 -3.34
CA PHE A 232 -8.53 -4.39 -2.53
C PHE A 232 -7.99 -3.27 -3.43
N LEU A 233 -8.54 -2.07 -3.27
CA LEU A 233 -8.15 -0.89 -4.03
C LEU A 233 -7.43 0.10 -3.11
N PHE A 234 -6.25 0.52 -3.54
CA PHE A 234 -5.49 1.58 -2.87
C PHE A 234 -5.32 2.77 -3.80
N ALA A 235 -5.80 3.94 -3.41
CA ALA A 235 -5.67 5.14 -4.22
C ALA A 235 -4.96 6.26 -3.47
N MET A 236 -4.22 7.06 -4.21
CA MET A 236 -3.53 8.27 -3.74
C MET A 236 -3.82 9.45 -4.66
N CYS A 237 -3.50 10.64 -4.18
CA CYS A 237 -3.54 11.89 -4.93
C CYS A 237 -4.90 12.10 -5.64
N ASN A 238 -4.90 12.56 -6.89
CA ASN A 238 -6.10 12.88 -7.67
C ASN A 238 -7.05 11.69 -7.86
N ALA A 239 -6.53 10.47 -7.95
CA ALA A 239 -7.38 9.30 -8.16
C ALA A 239 -8.40 9.08 -7.04
N THR A 240 -8.12 9.55 -5.82
CA THR A 240 -9.04 9.44 -4.67
C THR A 240 -10.32 10.26 -4.82
N GLU A 241 -10.25 11.38 -5.52
CA GLU A 241 -11.40 12.25 -5.80
C GLU A 241 -12.02 11.93 -7.17
N SER A 242 -11.19 11.86 -8.22
CA SER A 242 -11.67 11.71 -9.59
C SER A 242 -12.40 10.38 -9.83
N LEU A 243 -11.98 9.29 -9.16
CA LEU A 243 -12.70 8.02 -9.21
C LEU A 243 -14.12 8.14 -8.61
N GLU A 244 -14.25 8.80 -7.48
CA GLU A 244 -15.53 9.02 -6.80
C GLU A 244 -16.46 9.88 -7.65
N LEU A 245 -15.93 10.97 -8.25
CA LEU A 245 -16.69 11.80 -9.18
C LEU A 245 -17.14 11.03 -10.42
N ALA A 246 -16.27 10.18 -10.98
CA ALA A 246 -16.62 9.33 -12.12
C ALA A 246 -17.72 8.31 -11.78
N MET A 247 -17.67 7.72 -10.58
CA MET A 247 -18.72 6.81 -10.11
C MET A 247 -20.04 7.53 -9.87
N ALA A 248 -20.02 8.70 -9.23
CA ALA A 248 -21.23 9.47 -8.93
C ALA A 248 -21.87 10.08 -10.19
N SER A 249 -21.06 10.34 -11.23
CA SER A 249 -21.51 10.99 -12.47
C SER A 249 -21.80 10.03 -13.63
N GLN A 250 -22.04 8.74 -13.39
CA GLN A 250 -22.23 7.76 -14.47
C GLN A 250 -23.29 8.22 -15.51
N ASN A 251 -24.36 8.84 -15.06
CA ASN A 251 -25.48 9.30 -15.89
C ASN A 251 -25.55 10.83 -16.02
N VAL A 252 -24.50 11.55 -15.67
CA VAL A 252 -24.46 13.02 -15.64
C VAL A 252 -23.21 13.48 -16.39
N ASP A 253 -23.37 14.42 -17.31
CA ASP A 253 -22.23 15.05 -17.92
C ASP A 253 -21.68 16.17 -17.02
N ILE A 254 -20.53 15.89 -16.42
CA ILE A 254 -19.78 16.86 -15.59
C ILE A 254 -18.58 17.45 -16.35
N SER A 255 -18.46 17.14 -17.64
CA SER A 255 -17.29 17.51 -18.46
C SER A 255 -17.51 18.84 -19.17
N GLY A 256 -16.46 19.65 -19.21
CA GLY A 256 -16.50 20.88 -20.01
C GLY A 256 -16.32 20.60 -21.50
N PRO A 257 -16.74 21.52 -22.40
CA PRO A 257 -16.69 21.34 -23.87
C PRO A 257 -15.30 21.05 -24.42
N PHE A 258 -14.25 21.37 -23.69
CA PHE A 258 -12.88 21.06 -24.06
C PHE A 258 -12.53 19.57 -24.00
N SER A 259 -13.27 18.78 -23.20
CA SER A 259 -13.05 17.34 -23.00
C SER A 259 -13.82 16.48 -23.99
N ASP A 260 -15.08 16.83 -24.25
CA ASP A 260 -16.00 15.99 -25.04
C ASP A 260 -16.76 16.72 -26.14
N GLY A 261 -16.64 18.06 -26.20
CA GLY A 261 -17.28 18.90 -27.22
C GLY A 261 -18.72 19.31 -26.87
N THR A 262 -19.24 18.91 -25.70
CA THR A 262 -20.58 19.26 -25.23
C THR A 262 -20.54 20.14 -23.97
N PRO A 263 -21.54 21.02 -23.74
CA PRO A 263 -21.65 21.70 -22.47
C PRO A 263 -21.97 20.71 -21.36
N MET A 264 -21.41 20.95 -20.18
CA MET A 264 -21.79 20.23 -18.98
C MET A 264 -23.30 20.28 -18.74
N ASP A 265 -23.87 19.23 -18.18
CA ASP A 265 -25.29 19.19 -17.83
C ASP A 265 -25.71 20.36 -16.96
N PRO A 266 -26.81 21.05 -17.27
CA PRO A 266 -27.41 21.99 -16.32
C PRO A 266 -27.72 21.26 -15.02
N ASP A 267 -27.43 21.89 -13.89
CA ASP A 267 -27.65 21.34 -12.56
C ASP A 267 -26.94 19.99 -12.30
N ALA A 268 -25.75 19.77 -12.94
CA ALA A 268 -24.96 18.56 -12.79
C ALA A 268 -24.75 18.16 -11.34
N ASP A 269 -24.45 19.13 -10.47
CA ASP A 269 -24.22 18.91 -9.04
C ASP A 269 -25.41 18.19 -8.36
N SER A 270 -26.65 18.64 -8.65
CA SER A 270 -27.87 18.06 -8.06
C SER A 270 -28.23 16.67 -8.63
N LYS A 271 -27.60 16.26 -9.72
CA LYS A 271 -27.87 14.98 -10.41
C LYS A 271 -26.85 13.89 -10.07
N MET A 272 -25.83 14.21 -9.28
CA MET A 272 -24.79 13.25 -8.86
C MET A 272 -25.39 12.13 -8.01
N ASP A 273 -25.10 10.87 -8.34
CA ASP A 273 -25.53 9.71 -7.56
C ASP A 273 -24.45 9.25 -6.58
N TRP A 274 -24.40 9.87 -5.44
CA TRP A 274 -23.43 9.55 -4.39
C TRP A 274 -23.63 8.17 -3.75
N THR A 275 -24.70 7.43 -4.11
CA THR A 275 -24.85 6.04 -3.63
C THR A 275 -23.85 5.09 -4.29
N GLN A 276 -23.34 5.46 -5.46
CA GLN A 276 -22.38 4.65 -6.23
C GLN A 276 -20.93 4.80 -5.77
N THR A 277 -20.63 5.72 -4.87
CA THR A 277 -19.28 6.02 -4.40
C THR A 277 -18.85 5.14 -3.24
N PHE A 278 -17.56 5.03 -2.99
CA PHE A 278 -17.03 4.31 -1.85
C PHE A 278 -17.02 5.15 -0.58
N ALA A 279 -16.38 6.31 -0.64
CA ALA A 279 -16.01 7.09 0.53
C ALA A 279 -16.93 8.28 0.81
N PHE A 280 -17.48 8.92 -0.21
CA PHE A 280 -18.08 10.24 -0.07
C PHE A 280 -19.57 10.24 -0.36
N GLN A 281 -20.26 11.21 0.22
CA GLN A 281 -21.69 11.50 0.02
C GLN A 281 -21.95 13.00 0.08
N ASN A 282 -22.94 13.47 -0.67
CA ASN A 282 -23.40 14.87 -0.63
C ASN A 282 -22.27 15.89 -0.82
N ALA A 283 -21.22 15.53 -1.57
CA ALA A 283 -20.20 16.49 -1.95
C ALA A 283 -20.74 17.36 -3.10
N HIS A 284 -20.17 18.55 -3.24
CA HIS A 284 -20.57 19.54 -4.23
C HIS A 284 -19.46 19.78 -5.25
N LEU A 285 -19.86 19.81 -6.54
CA LEU A 285 -18.96 20.15 -7.62
C LEU A 285 -18.59 21.63 -7.55
N GLU A 286 -17.30 21.92 -7.72
CA GLU A 286 -16.81 23.28 -7.88
C GLU A 286 -16.99 23.73 -9.35
N MET A 287 -17.97 24.59 -9.59
CA MET A 287 -18.39 24.99 -10.93
C MET A 287 -17.82 26.35 -11.36
N SER A 288 -17.10 27.03 -10.48
CA SER A 288 -16.73 28.44 -10.71
C SER A 288 -15.68 28.62 -11.81
N SER A 289 -14.86 27.61 -12.07
CA SER A 289 -13.78 27.71 -13.08
C SER A 289 -14.29 27.55 -14.52
N GLY A 290 -15.47 26.98 -14.72
CA GLY A 290 -16.04 26.65 -16.04
C GLY A 290 -15.25 25.60 -16.83
N VAL A 291 -14.18 25.08 -16.27
CA VAL A 291 -13.23 24.16 -16.91
C VAL A 291 -13.22 22.81 -16.22
N ASN A 292 -13.56 22.76 -14.94
CA ASN A 292 -13.28 21.61 -14.09
C ASN A 292 -14.45 21.20 -13.23
N ALA A 293 -14.70 19.92 -13.15
CA ALA A 293 -15.45 19.33 -12.06
C ALA A 293 -14.48 19.01 -10.91
N LEU A 294 -14.14 19.99 -10.13
CA LEU A 294 -13.57 19.85 -8.81
C LEU A 294 -14.70 19.76 -7.79
N SER A 295 -14.41 19.33 -6.59
CA SER A 295 -15.41 19.18 -5.54
C SER A 295 -14.89 19.63 -4.18
N ASP A 296 -15.77 19.73 -3.22
CA ASP A 296 -15.43 19.96 -1.82
C ASP A 296 -14.98 18.69 -1.08
N ILE A 297 -14.70 17.60 -1.81
CA ILE A 297 -14.02 16.41 -1.28
C ILE A 297 -12.61 16.78 -0.83
N ASP A 298 -11.87 17.54 -1.67
CA ASP A 298 -10.52 17.98 -1.32
C ASP A 298 -10.58 19.10 -0.26
N GLY A 299 -10.03 18.82 0.92
CA GLY A 299 -9.95 19.80 1.99
C GLY A 299 -9.13 21.07 1.61
N HIS A 300 -8.12 20.91 0.77
CA HIS A 300 -7.29 21.99 0.23
C HIS A 300 -7.78 22.45 -1.14
N GLN A 301 -8.97 22.98 -1.24
CA GLN A 301 -9.50 23.47 -2.50
C GLN A 301 -8.47 24.28 -3.31
N VAL A 302 -8.41 24.07 -4.63
CA VAL A 302 -7.39 24.54 -5.56
C VAL A 302 -7.18 26.07 -5.55
N ASN A 303 -8.15 26.83 -5.09
CA ASN A 303 -8.12 28.29 -5.02
C ASN A 303 -7.56 28.86 -3.72
N VAL A 304 -7.24 28.03 -2.74
CA VAL A 304 -6.58 28.49 -1.52
C VAL A 304 -5.07 28.47 -1.78
N PRO A 305 -4.34 29.57 -1.54
CA PRO A 305 -2.88 29.58 -1.68
C PRO A 305 -2.17 28.75 -0.59
N ALA A 306 -2.73 27.63 -0.22
CA ALA A 306 -2.21 26.69 0.77
C ALA A 306 -0.80 26.18 0.43
N ARG A 307 -0.45 26.14 -0.87
CA ARG A 307 0.92 25.81 -1.34
C ARG A 307 2.01 26.79 -0.86
N ARG A 308 1.65 27.91 -0.22
CA ARG A 308 2.60 28.88 0.34
C ARG A 308 2.75 28.78 1.86
N GLN A 309 1.95 27.94 2.51
CA GLN A 309 2.11 27.70 3.94
C GLN A 309 3.13 26.57 4.16
N PRO A 310 3.93 26.64 5.25
CA PRO A 310 4.75 25.49 5.64
C PRO A 310 3.84 24.27 5.78
N LEU A 311 4.27 23.14 5.20
CA LEU A 311 3.61 21.88 5.42
C LEU A 311 3.56 21.59 6.92
N GLY A 312 2.40 21.11 7.35
CA GLY A 312 2.19 20.65 8.71
C GLY A 312 2.65 19.20 8.89
N GLN A 313 1.89 18.50 9.64
CA GLN A 313 2.03 17.07 9.89
C GLN A 313 0.63 16.45 10.00
N PHE A 314 0.55 15.16 9.79
CA PHE A 314 -0.66 14.41 10.07
C PHE A 314 -0.38 13.33 11.11
N THR A 315 -1.40 12.97 11.88
CA THR A 315 -1.27 12.04 12.98
C THR A 315 -2.14 10.82 12.74
N LEU A 316 -1.50 9.65 12.78
CA LEU A 316 -2.20 8.37 12.76
C LEU A 316 -3.00 8.19 14.05
N PHE A 317 -4.21 7.67 13.94
CA PHE A 317 -5.01 7.37 15.11
C PHE A 317 -4.39 6.25 15.93
N ASN A 318 -4.54 6.34 17.24
CA ASN A 318 -4.26 5.24 18.13
C ASN A 318 -5.17 4.06 17.79
N PHE A 319 -4.59 2.88 17.79
CA PHE A 319 -5.32 1.66 17.44
C PHE A 319 -5.04 0.54 18.45
N SER A 320 -5.98 -0.40 18.52
CA SER A 320 -5.79 -1.66 19.20
C SER A 320 -5.32 -2.71 18.23
N ALA A 321 -4.09 -3.21 18.41
CA ALA A 321 -3.59 -4.29 17.57
C ALA A 321 -4.44 -5.56 17.66
N LYS A 322 -5.17 -5.74 18.77
CA LYS A 322 -6.01 -6.93 19.03
C LYS A 322 -7.43 -6.83 18.47
N PHE A 323 -8.01 -5.64 18.45
CA PHE A 323 -9.44 -5.48 18.19
C PHE A 323 -9.75 -4.73 16.90
N ASP A 324 -8.90 -3.81 16.48
CA ASP A 324 -9.15 -3.04 15.27
C ASP A 324 -8.93 -3.89 14.01
N PRO A 325 -9.88 -3.86 13.07
CA PRO A 325 -9.81 -4.71 11.88
C PRO A 325 -8.68 -4.32 10.93
N VAL A 326 -8.25 -3.06 10.99
CA VAL A 326 -7.23 -2.48 10.09
C VAL A 326 -5.93 -2.12 10.80
N ALA A 327 -5.68 -2.74 11.95
CA ALA A 327 -4.51 -2.46 12.78
C ALA A 327 -3.17 -2.55 12.00
N SER A 328 -3.07 -3.46 11.02
CA SER A 328 -1.88 -3.59 10.18
C SER A 328 -1.60 -2.38 9.29
N MET A 329 -2.60 -1.58 8.94
CA MET A 329 -2.41 -0.34 8.17
C MET A 329 -1.77 0.78 8.98
N LEU A 330 -1.87 0.72 10.32
CA LEU A 330 -1.41 1.74 11.25
C LEU A 330 -0.08 1.42 11.91
N VAL A 331 0.46 0.21 11.71
CA VAL A 331 1.74 -0.22 12.28
C VAL A 331 2.88 0.59 11.70
N GLN A 332 3.57 1.39 12.53
CA GLN A 332 4.50 2.40 12.06
C GLN A 332 5.67 2.66 13.03
N ASN A 333 6.29 1.62 13.56
CA ASN A 333 7.42 1.78 14.47
C ASN A 333 7.17 2.83 15.58
N HIS A 334 5.93 2.87 16.10
CA HIS A 334 5.46 3.87 17.08
C HIS A 334 5.59 5.34 16.61
N ARG A 335 5.83 5.59 15.34
CA ARG A 335 5.82 6.91 14.74
C ARG A 335 4.42 7.20 14.21
N ASN A 336 3.61 7.81 15.06
CA ASN A 336 2.23 8.18 14.69
C ASN A 336 2.13 9.59 14.09
N VAL A 337 3.17 10.40 14.19
CA VAL A 337 3.24 11.73 13.58
C VAL A 337 4.13 11.67 12.36
N ILE A 338 3.60 12.08 11.23
CA ILE A 338 4.25 11.98 9.92
C ILE A 338 4.27 13.37 9.28
N PRO A 339 5.41 13.83 8.72
CA PRO A 339 5.44 15.05 7.92
C PRO A 339 4.41 15.00 6.81
N ASP A 340 3.67 16.10 6.61
CA ASP A 340 2.66 16.17 5.57
C ASP A 340 3.27 16.43 4.20
N TYR A 341 2.52 16.13 3.16
CA TYR A 341 2.91 16.31 1.77
C TYR A 341 1.70 16.60 0.90
N TYR A 342 1.93 17.40 -0.13
CA TYR A 342 0.88 17.83 -1.04
C TYR A 342 0.57 16.78 -2.12
N GLY A 343 -0.52 17.02 -2.81
CA GLY A 343 -0.96 16.33 -4.00
C GLY A 343 -2.02 17.16 -4.69
N VAL A 344 -2.55 16.68 -5.76
CA VAL A 344 -3.69 17.30 -6.42
C VAL A 344 -4.93 17.20 -5.52
N THR A 345 -5.11 16.06 -4.84
CA THR A 345 -6.03 15.91 -3.71
C THR A 345 -5.18 15.56 -2.49
N THR A 346 -5.09 16.47 -1.54
CA THR A 346 -4.15 16.39 -0.42
C THR A 346 -4.79 15.75 0.81
N SER A 347 -6.05 16.06 1.08
CA SER A 347 -6.81 15.58 2.24
C SER A 347 -8.30 15.58 1.94
N PHE A 348 -9.11 15.04 2.83
CA PHE A 348 -10.54 14.79 2.61
C PHE A 348 -11.39 15.55 3.62
N ALA A 349 -12.37 16.31 3.14
CA ALA A 349 -13.35 16.97 3.99
C ALA A 349 -14.19 15.93 4.75
N ARG A 350 -14.15 15.97 6.09
CA ARG A 350 -14.87 15.00 6.91
C ARG A 350 -16.38 15.14 6.83
N SER A 351 -16.88 16.33 6.46
CA SER A 351 -18.31 16.62 6.31
C SER A 351 -18.98 15.80 5.21
N VAL A 352 -18.23 15.38 4.21
CA VAL A 352 -18.74 14.61 3.07
C VAL A 352 -18.40 13.12 3.14
N LEU A 353 -17.75 12.65 4.22
CA LEU A 353 -17.48 11.22 4.39
C LEU A 353 -18.78 10.46 4.67
N LYS A 354 -18.94 9.28 4.07
CA LYS A 354 -20.04 8.36 4.38
C LYS A 354 -19.95 7.83 5.81
N PRO A 355 -21.08 7.57 6.47
CA PRO A 355 -21.10 6.78 7.70
C PRO A 355 -20.43 5.43 7.48
N GLY A 356 -19.57 5.02 8.41
CA GLY A 356 -18.82 3.75 8.31
C GLY A 356 -17.45 3.86 7.66
N VAL A 357 -17.07 5.00 7.09
CA VAL A 357 -15.68 5.27 6.70
C VAL A 357 -14.81 5.34 7.95
N THR A 358 -13.77 4.54 7.99
CA THR A 358 -12.77 4.55 9.06
C THR A 358 -11.70 5.59 8.74
N VAL A 359 -11.59 6.62 9.57
CA VAL A 359 -10.50 7.58 9.48
C VAL A 359 -9.28 7.01 10.20
N LEU A 360 -8.16 6.92 9.51
CA LEU A 360 -6.89 6.35 9.99
C LEU A 360 -5.89 7.44 10.39
N ALA A 361 -5.99 8.62 9.77
CA ALA A 361 -5.17 9.79 10.12
C ALA A 361 -5.91 11.09 9.82
N ASN A 362 -5.61 12.11 10.64
CA ASN A 362 -6.06 13.49 10.41
C ASN A 362 -4.86 14.39 10.10
N GLU A 363 -5.10 15.36 9.25
CA GLU A 363 -4.20 16.50 9.10
C GLU A 363 -4.31 17.39 10.34
N GLU A 364 -3.19 17.69 10.99
CA GLU A 364 -3.18 18.44 12.24
C GLU A 364 -3.64 19.90 12.05
N GLY A 365 -4.43 20.38 13.00
CA GLY A 365 -4.94 21.75 12.98
C GLY A 365 -6.08 21.99 11.97
N THR A 366 -6.57 20.97 11.29
CA THR A 366 -7.66 21.05 10.32
C THR A 366 -8.80 20.09 10.64
N PRO A 367 -10.01 20.29 10.07
CA PRO A 367 -11.09 19.31 10.18
C PRO A 367 -10.96 18.17 9.16
N TRP A 368 -9.85 18.01 8.49
CA TRP A 368 -9.69 17.12 7.33
C TRP A 368 -9.06 15.78 7.70
N ALA A 369 -9.50 14.74 7.00
CA ALA A 369 -8.88 13.42 7.07
C ALA A 369 -7.79 13.30 6.01
N LYS A 370 -6.67 12.65 6.37
CA LYS A 370 -5.55 12.40 5.47
C LYS A 370 -5.53 10.98 4.93
N TYR A 371 -5.99 10.03 5.73
CA TYR A 371 -5.93 8.60 5.44
C TYR A 371 -7.23 7.96 5.90
N ILE A 372 -7.93 7.32 4.96
CA ILE A 372 -9.26 6.74 5.18
C ILE A 372 -9.37 5.34 4.57
N HIS A 373 -10.21 4.52 5.17
CA HIS A 373 -10.46 3.14 4.75
C HIS A 373 -11.93 2.78 4.86
N GLY A 374 -12.38 1.84 4.02
CA GLY A 374 -13.73 1.28 4.11
C GLY A 374 -13.87 -0.05 3.40
N ASP A 375 -14.92 -0.76 3.74
CA ASP A 375 -15.37 -1.94 3.02
C ASP A 375 -16.43 -1.57 1.98
N TYR A 376 -16.47 -2.30 0.86
CA TYR A 376 -17.52 -2.19 -0.13
C TYR A 376 -17.81 -3.56 -0.76
N GLY A 377 -19.04 -4.03 -0.64
CA GLY A 377 -19.40 -5.37 -1.08
C GLY A 377 -18.59 -6.46 -0.34
N LYS A 378 -17.77 -7.20 -1.07
CA LYS A 378 -16.88 -8.23 -0.51
C LYS A 378 -15.44 -7.77 -0.36
N GLY A 379 -15.09 -6.63 -0.91
CA GLY A 379 -13.75 -6.06 -0.91
C GLY A 379 -13.62 -4.85 -0.02
N SER A 380 -12.51 -4.15 -0.17
CA SER A 380 -12.20 -2.97 0.61
C SER A 380 -11.37 -1.98 -0.20
N TRP A 381 -11.31 -0.77 0.27
CA TRP A 381 -10.55 0.31 -0.34
C TRP A 381 -9.85 1.16 0.73
N THR A 382 -8.79 1.83 0.33
CA THR A 382 -8.05 2.75 1.18
C THR A 382 -7.60 3.95 0.36
N TYR A 383 -7.80 5.16 0.87
CA TYR A 383 -7.36 6.40 0.26
C TYR A 383 -6.36 7.11 1.17
N LEU A 384 -5.23 7.50 0.60
CA LEU A 384 -4.21 8.32 1.23
C LEU A 384 -4.05 9.61 0.43
N GLY A 385 -4.39 10.74 1.03
CA GLY A 385 -4.23 12.04 0.39
C GLY A 385 -2.76 12.41 0.18
N GLY A 386 -2.48 13.19 -0.87
CA GLY A 386 -1.12 13.60 -1.20
C GLY A 386 -0.41 12.68 -2.17
N HIS A 387 0.79 13.10 -2.60
CA HIS A 387 1.51 12.49 -3.72
C HIS A 387 2.71 11.68 -3.26
N ASP A 388 3.76 12.29 -2.74
CA ASP A 388 5.01 11.62 -2.36
C ASP A 388 5.42 12.01 -0.93
N PRO A 389 5.53 11.02 -0.01
CA PRO A 389 5.86 11.27 1.38
C PRO A 389 7.21 11.97 1.66
N GLU A 390 8.17 11.85 0.74
CA GLU A 390 9.52 12.44 0.91
C GLU A 390 9.80 13.57 -0.10
N ASP A 391 8.87 13.83 -1.01
CA ASP A 391 8.84 15.03 -1.83
C ASP A 391 7.61 15.90 -1.50
N PRO A 392 7.67 16.69 -0.44
CA PRO A 392 6.48 17.31 0.14
C PRO A 392 5.76 18.27 -0.81
N GLN A 393 6.41 18.81 -1.83
CA GLN A 393 5.78 19.74 -2.77
C GLN A 393 5.54 19.19 -4.15
N HIS A 394 6.26 18.17 -4.54
CA HIS A 394 6.27 17.50 -5.84
C HIS A 394 5.87 18.39 -7.03
N ASN A 395 6.84 18.88 -7.75
CA ASN A 395 6.60 19.71 -8.95
C ASN A 395 6.72 18.85 -10.20
N ILE A 396 5.87 19.11 -11.20
CA ILE A 396 5.98 18.45 -12.52
C ILE A 396 7.39 18.64 -13.08
N GLY A 397 8.04 17.52 -13.42
CA GLY A 397 9.41 17.49 -13.91
C GLY A 397 10.49 17.51 -12.82
N ALA A 398 10.13 17.45 -11.54
CA ALA A 398 11.08 17.19 -10.47
C ALA A 398 11.77 15.82 -10.62
N PRO A 399 13.02 15.66 -10.17
CA PRO A 399 13.66 14.35 -10.17
C PRO A 399 12.91 13.40 -9.20
N PRO A 400 12.93 12.08 -9.47
CA PRO A 400 12.28 11.11 -8.59
C PRO A 400 12.96 11.09 -7.21
N THR A 401 12.17 10.78 -6.18
CA THR A 401 12.69 10.58 -4.82
C THR A 401 13.67 9.41 -4.78
N ASP A 402 14.87 9.64 -4.22
CA ASP A 402 15.84 8.58 -3.96
C ASP A 402 15.53 7.89 -2.63
N LEU A 403 14.83 6.76 -2.69
CA LEU A 403 14.45 5.99 -1.50
C LEU A 403 15.65 5.36 -0.77
N ALA A 404 16.83 5.34 -1.33
CA ALA A 404 18.03 4.92 -0.60
C ALA A 404 18.39 5.93 0.50
N LEU A 405 18.06 7.21 0.33
CA LEU A 405 18.20 8.25 1.34
C LEU A 405 17.06 8.23 2.38
N HIS A 406 15.97 7.53 2.09
CA HIS A 406 14.73 7.50 2.88
C HIS A 406 14.32 6.08 3.25
N SER A 407 15.27 5.18 3.45
CA SER A 407 15.04 3.75 3.70
C SER A 407 14.16 3.45 4.93
N ASN A 408 13.98 4.43 5.81
CA ASN A 408 13.19 4.34 7.04
C ASN A 408 11.99 5.31 7.04
N SER A 409 11.58 5.80 5.88
CA SER A 409 10.47 6.75 5.73
C SER A 409 9.17 6.23 6.34
N PRO A 410 8.56 6.97 7.26
CA PRO A 410 7.27 6.58 7.84
C PRO A 410 6.13 6.67 6.82
N GLY A 411 6.13 7.66 5.92
CA GLY A 411 5.10 7.79 4.90
C GLY A 411 5.12 6.65 3.89
N TYR A 412 6.30 6.24 3.42
CA TYR A 412 6.44 5.09 2.54
C TYR A 412 6.12 3.75 3.24
N ARG A 413 6.31 3.65 4.56
CA ARG A 413 5.84 2.49 5.31
C ARG A 413 4.32 2.34 5.29
N LEU A 414 3.54 3.43 5.33
CA LEU A 414 2.08 3.37 5.19
C LEU A 414 1.68 2.75 3.85
N ILE A 415 2.36 3.15 2.77
CA ILE A 415 2.15 2.55 1.44
C ILE A 415 2.39 1.04 1.50
N LEU A 416 3.52 0.60 2.05
CA LEU A 416 3.89 -0.81 2.11
C LEU A 416 3.03 -1.63 3.09
N ASN A 417 2.49 -1.00 4.15
CA ASN A 417 1.47 -1.62 4.99
C ASN A 417 0.23 -2.01 4.17
N ASN A 418 -0.22 -1.13 3.25
CA ASN A 418 -1.32 -1.42 2.35
C ASN A 418 -0.99 -2.56 1.38
N VAL A 419 0.26 -2.66 0.92
CA VAL A 419 0.71 -3.75 0.03
C VAL A 419 0.58 -5.12 0.68
N LEU A 420 0.91 -5.24 1.97
CA LEU A 420 0.81 -6.50 2.71
C LEU A 420 -0.58 -6.75 3.32
N PHE A 421 -1.43 -5.73 3.41
CA PHE A 421 -2.77 -5.84 4.00
C PHE A 421 -3.62 -6.98 3.40
N PRO A 422 -3.69 -7.17 2.06
CA PRO A 422 -4.47 -8.27 1.48
C PRO A 422 -3.91 -9.67 1.78
N ALA A 423 -2.63 -9.77 2.16
CA ALA A 423 -2.01 -11.02 2.57
C ALA A 423 -2.39 -11.41 4.01
N ALA A 424 -2.84 -10.43 4.81
CA ALA A 424 -3.18 -10.63 6.20
C ALA A 424 -4.50 -11.39 6.35
N LYS A 425 -4.50 -12.42 7.18
CA LYS A 425 -5.72 -13.14 7.50
C LYS A 425 -6.70 -12.22 8.22
N LYS A 426 -7.92 -12.06 7.70
CA LYS A 426 -8.98 -11.30 8.37
C LYS A 426 -9.22 -11.89 9.76
N LYS A 427 -9.16 -11.05 10.79
CA LYS A 427 -9.49 -11.44 12.15
C LYS A 427 -11.00 -11.67 12.25
N PRO A 428 -11.47 -12.74 12.91
CA PRO A 428 -12.88 -12.80 13.27
C PRO A 428 -13.17 -11.66 14.26
N LEU A 429 -14.25 -10.92 14.00
CA LEU A 429 -14.76 -9.97 14.99
C LEU A 429 -15.01 -10.74 16.30
N LYS A 430 -14.30 -10.37 17.36
CA LYS A 430 -14.58 -10.90 18.69
C LYS A 430 -15.82 -10.16 19.19
N THR A 431 -16.96 -10.84 19.15
CA THR A 431 -18.20 -10.41 19.80
C THR A 431 -18.02 -10.44 21.30
#